data_1380cd0b907c957b7009a7b034971cbd
#
_entry.id   1380cd0b907c957b7009a7b034971cbd
#
_cell.length_a   1.000
_cell.length_b   1.000
_cell.length_c   1.000
_cell.angle_alpha   90.00
_cell.angle_beta   90.00
_cell.angle_gamma   90.00
#
_symmetry.space_group_name_H-M   'P 1'
#
loop_
_entity.id
_entity.type
_entity.pdbx_description
1 polymer ?
#
loop_
_entity_poly.entity_id
_entity_poly.type
_entity_poly.pdbx_seq_one_letter_code
_entity_poly.pdbx_strand_id
1 'polypeptide(L)'
;MNKKVILMILDGWGMSPDPKVSAIDNAETPFIDSLYTKYPHATLRTDGLHVGLPEGQMGNSEVGHMNLGAGRIVYQDLVKINLAVKNKTLQEEQLLVDAFTYAKNNNKNLHLLGLVSDGGVHSHIKHLFGLLDATKENNLDNVFVHAFTDGRDVGPKSGYGFISELEDKLTESNAELATVTGRYYAMDRDKRWERIKIAYDALVNGKGEQTSQVLKAIESSYEEGITDEFIKPIVNTDKNGNPVTTIKEDDVIIFFNFRTDRGRQLTEVLSQNDFHEFGMHKLNLHYVTLTNYDENFKGINVVFNKENLTETLGEVLEKHNKKQIRIAETEKYPHVTFFFSGGQEEPFKGESRILRNSPKVATYDLKPEMSAYELRDALVAELKKGDIDFVCLNFANGDMVGHTGVMDAAIKACEAVDICTKDVITAALDNNYTTILIADHGNCETMINLDGTPHTAHTTNPVPVILIDNELKQIKDGILGDIAPTILDLMGIEQPEAMTQQSLIKNEL
;
A
#
# COMPACT_ATOMS: atom_id res chain seq x y z
N MET A 1 -1.94 -26.40 23.14
CA MET A 1 -1.24 -25.84 24.31
C MET A 1 -1.63 -24.40 24.48
N ASN A 2 -1.89 -23.91 25.66
CA ASN A 2 -2.33 -22.52 25.86
C ASN A 2 -1.12 -21.68 26.29
N LYS A 3 -0.20 -21.42 25.34
CA LYS A 3 1.03 -20.68 25.61
C LYS A 3 0.75 -19.17 25.67
N LYS A 4 1.54 -18.46 26.47
CA LYS A 4 1.63 -17.00 26.44
C LYS A 4 2.69 -16.62 25.43
N VAL A 5 2.44 -15.62 24.60
CA VAL A 5 3.32 -15.30 23.46
C VAL A 5 3.75 -13.84 23.48
N ILE A 6 5.02 -13.62 23.22
CA ILE A 6 5.59 -12.30 22.94
C ILE A 6 5.98 -12.27 21.45
N LEU A 7 5.44 -11.32 20.72
CA LEU A 7 5.96 -10.90 19.43
C LEU A 7 6.92 -9.73 19.69
N MET A 8 8.21 -9.95 19.46
CA MET A 8 9.27 -8.97 19.60
C MET A 8 9.75 -8.57 18.22
N ILE A 9 9.58 -7.30 17.88
CA ILE A 9 9.92 -6.74 16.57
C ILE A 9 11.17 -5.87 16.76
N LEU A 10 12.26 -6.25 16.14
CA LEU A 10 13.47 -5.46 16.01
C LEU A 10 13.37 -4.66 14.70
N ASP A 11 12.79 -3.48 14.77
CA ASP A 11 12.46 -2.66 13.60
C ASP A 11 13.71 -2.33 12.77
N GLY A 12 13.67 -2.60 11.46
CA GLY A 12 14.79 -2.34 10.56
C GLY A 12 15.96 -3.34 10.66
N TRP A 13 15.78 -4.52 11.29
CA TRP A 13 16.83 -5.53 11.50
C TRP A 13 16.81 -6.58 10.37
N GLY A 14 17.41 -6.24 9.21
CA GLY A 14 17.53 -7.16 8.09
C GLY A 14 18.71 -8.12 8.18
N MET A 15 18.83 -8.96 7.16
CA MET A 15 19.97 -9.91 7.01
C MET A 15 20.81 -9.47 5.81
N SER A 16 22.01 -8.96 6.07
CA SER A 16 22.91 -8.47 5.01
C SER A 16 23.59 -9.61 4.25
N PRO A 17 23.69 -9.49 2.92
CA PRO A 17 24.59 -10.36 2.14
C PRO A 17 26.07 -9.94 2.24
N ASP A 18 26.37 -8.72 2.70
CA ASP A 18 27.73 -8.18 2.88
C ASP A 18 27.92 -7.57 4.28
N PRO A 19 28.61 -8.28 5.19
CA PRO A 19 28.84 -7.80 6.55
C PRO A 19 29.56 -6.45 6.64
N LYS A 20 30.29 -6.03 5.60
CA LYS A 20 31.07 -4.78 5.65
C LYS A 20 30.19 -3.53 5.65
N VAL A 21 28.98 -3.64 5.10
CA VAL A 21 28.03 -2.52 5.01
C VAL A 21 26.96 -2.56 6.11
N SER A 22 26.97 -3.60 6.93
CA SER A 22 25.97 -3.90 7.95
C SER A 22 26.37 -3.36 9.31
N ALA A 23 25.51 -2.54 9.93
CA ALA A 23 25.73 -2.14 11.33
C ALA A 23 25.51 -3.32 12.28
N ILE A 24 24.62 -4.25 11.96
CA ILE A 24 24.32 -5.45 12.76
C ILE A 24 25.54 -6.34 12.86
N ASP A 25 26.16 -6.68 11.71
CA ASP A 25 27.30 -7.58 11.67
C ASP A 25 28.59 -6.94 12.26
N ASN A 26 28.62 -5.61 12.35
CA ASN A 26 29.74 -4.87 12.98
C ASN A 26 29.50 -4.52 14.45
N ALA A 27 28.30 -4.78 14.99
CA ALA A 27 27.94 -4.55 16.38
C ALA A 27 28.28 -5.77 17.25
N GLU A 28 28.54 -5.52 18.56
CA GLU A 28 28.66 -6.59 19.56
C GLU A 28 27.25 -7.01 20.02
N THR A 29 26.70 -8.05 19.37
CA THR A 29 25.34 -8.58 19.65
C THR A 29 25.36 -10.04 20.16
N PRO A 30 26.17 -10.35 21.21
CA PRO A 30 26.45 -11.73 21.60
C PRO A 30 25.21 -12.50 22.07
N PHE A 31 24.19 -11.83 22.57
CA PHE A 31 22.96 -12.51 22.98
C PHE A 31 22.11 -12.90 21.77
N ILE A 32 21.83 -11.99 20.86
CA ILE A 32 21.06 -12.28 19.65
C ILE A 32 21.79 -13.32 18.79
N ASP A 33 23.12 -13.22 18.64
CA ASP A 33 23.94 -14.21 17.93
C ASP A 33 23.79 -15.62 18.53
N SER A 34 23.73 -15.69 19.86
CA SER A 34 23.55 -16.96 20.56
C SER A 34 22.19 -17.60 20.29
N LEU A 35 21.16 -16.81 19.93
CA LEU A 35 19.81 -17.32 19.66
C LEU A 35 19.79 -18.19 18.40
N TYR A 36 20.54 -17.82 17.38
CA TYR A 36 20.64 -18.60 16.13
C TYR A 36 21.23 -19.98 16.33
N THR A 37 22.06 -20.16 17.35
CA THR A 37 22.62 -21.48 17.69
C THR A 37 21.78 -22.30 18.64
N LYS A 38 20.92 -21.65 19.44
CA LYS A 38 20.14 -22.28 20.51
C LYS A 38 18.72 -22.61 20.11
N TYR A 39 18.14 -21.83 19.18
CA TYR A 39 16.72 -21.90 18.89
C TYR A 39 16.46 -22.08 17.40
N PRO A 40 15.32 -22.70 17.01
CA PRO A 40 14.88 -22.79 15.64
C PRO A 40 14.70 -21.39 15.05
N HIS A 41 15.23 -21.19 13.86
CA HIS A 41 15.15 -19.93 13.14
C HIS A 41 14.90 -20.17 11.65
N ALA A 42 14.41 -19.15 10.97
CA ALA A 42 14.12 -19.12 9.55
C ALA A 42 14.16 -17.67 9.06
N THR A 43 13.73 -17.41 7.83
CA THR A 43 13.70 -16.07 7.24
C THR A 43 12.28 -15.66 6.83
N LEU A 44 12.00 -14.36 6.88
CA LEU A 44 10.76 -13.78 6.36
C LEU A 44 11.08 -12.84 5.19
N ARG A 45 10.24 -12.91 4.14
CA ARG A 45 10.20 -11.91 3.08
C ARG A 45 9.27 -10.77 3.52
N THR A 46 9.79 -9.54 3.40
CA THR A 46 9.12 -8.32 3.88
C THR A 46 9.01 -7.26 2.79
N ASP A 47 9.20 -7.63 1.53
CA ASP A 47 9.24 -6.76 0.35
C ASP A 47 8.18 -7.16 -0.69
N GLY A 48 7.89 -6.23 -1.58
CA GLY A 48 7.09 -6.46 -2.78
C GLY A 48 5.76 -7.16 -2.50
N LEU A 49 5.41 -8.12 -3.34
CA LEU A 49 4.12 -8.84 -3.27
C LEU A 49 3.93 -9.61 -1.96
N HIS A 50 5.00 -9.93 -1.23
CA HIS A 50 4.94 -10.64 0.06
C HIS A 50 4.30 -9.82 1.18
N VAL A 51 4.23 -8.50 0.99
CA VAL A 51 3.58 -7.56 1.93
C VAL A 51 2.53 -6.67 1.26
N GLY A 52 2.14 -7.00 0.02
CA GLY A 52 1.10 -6.29 -0.72
C GLY A 52 1.57 -5.01 -1.42
N LEU A 53 2.87 -4.85 -1.62
CA LEU A 53 3.51 -3.77 -2.38
C LEU A 53 3.85 -4.22 -3.81
N PRO A 54 4.12 -3.28 -4.74
CA PRO A 54 4.66 -3.62 -6.05
C PRO A 54 5.94 -4.46 -5.97
N GLU A 55 6.16 -5.32 -6.96
CA GLU A 55 7.34 -6.18 -7.03
C GLU A 55 8.63 -5.35 -7.00
N GLY A 56 9.59 -5.76 -6.17
CA GLY A 56 10.87 -5.06 -5.97
C GLY A 56 10.81 -3.82 -5.07
N GLN A 57 9.64 -3.43 -4.58
CA GLN A 57 9.52 -2.35 -3.62
C GLN A 57 9.86 -2.83 -2.21
N MET A 58 10.73 -2.08 -1.52
CA MET A 58 11.08 -2.34 -0.12
C MET A 58 9.87 -2.21 0.80
N GLY A 59 9.79 -3.04 1.84
CA GLY A 59 8.79 -2.94 2.89
C GLY A 59 8.91 -1.66 3.72
N ASN A 60 7.93 -1.44 4.56
CA ASN A 60 7.93 -0.37 5.57
C ASN A 60 7.13 -0.81 6.79
N SER A 61 7.31 -0.08 7.91
CA SER A 61 6.69 -0.46 9.18
C SER A 61 5.15 -0.42 9.14
N GLU A 62 4.52 0.50 8.37
CA GLU A 62 3.06 0.59 8.27
C GLU A 62 2.48 -0.68 7.66
N VAL A 63 2.98 -1.04 6.48
CA VAL A 63 2.55 -2.23 5.74
C VAL A 63 2.97 -3.49 6.48
N GLY A 64 4.18 -3.54 7.05
CA GLY A 64 4.68 -4.68 7.82
C GLY A 64 3.79 -5.01 9.00
N HIS A 65 3.52 -4.03 9.87
CA HIS A 65 2.68 -4.22 11.05
C HIS A 65 1.22 -4.53 10.71
N MET A 66 0.71 -3.99 9.60
CA MET A 66 -0.63 -4.33 9.12
C MET A 66 -0.73 -5.81 8.72
N ASN A 67 0.26 -6.34 7.98
CA ASN A 67 0.29 -7.76 7.62
C ASN A 67 0.46 -8.65 8.86
N LEU A 68 1.32 -8.26 9.81
CA LEU A 68 1.52 -8.96 11.08
C LEU A 68 0.23 -9.12 11.87
N GLY A 69 -0.56 -8.06 11.97
CA GLY A 69 -1.84 -8.09 12.69
C GLY A 69 -2.98 -8.75 11.94
N ALA A 70 -2.98 -8.65 10.61
CA ALA A 70 -4.06 -9.16 9.76
C ALA A 70 -3.96 -10.67 9.48
N GLY A 71 -2.79 -11.30 9.63
CA GLY A 71 -2.60 -12.72 9.30
C GLY A 71 -2.80 -13.05 7.82
N ARG A 72 -2.67 -12.03 6.96
CA ARG A 72 -2.84 -12.10 5.50
C ARG A 72 -2.05 -11.02 4.80
N ILE A 73 -1.83 -11.18 3.49
CA ILE A 73 -1.25 -10.11 2.68
C ILE A 73 -2.31 -9.03 2.46
N VAL A 74 -2.02 -7.81 2.91
CA VAL A 74 -2.88 -6.64 2.72
C VAL A 74 -2.36 -5.87 1.51
N TYR A 75 -2.96 -6.12 0.36
CA TYR A 75 -2.54 -5.50 -0.89
C TYR A 75 -2.91 -4.02 -0.95
N GLN A 76 -1.98 -3.17 -1.39
CA GLN A 76 -2.28 -1.79 -1.78
C GLN A 76 -3.14 -1.76 -3.06
N ASP A 77 -3.91 -0.68 -3.25
CA ASP A 77 -4.85 -0.55 -4.36
C ASP A 77 -4.21 -0.80 -5.74
N LEU A 78 -3.01 -0.22 -5.98
CA LEU A 78 -2.25 -0.47 -7.21
C LEU A 78 -2.02 -1.98 -7.45
N VAL A 79 -1.63 -2.69 -6.40
CA VAL A 79 -1.30 -4.12 -6.50
C VAL A 79 -2.56 -4.96 -6.67
N LYS A 80 -3.64 -4.63 -5.96
CA LYS A 80 -4.96 -5.30 -6.14
C LYS A 80 -5.40 -5.23 -7.60
N ILE A 81 -5.36 -4.04 -8.18
CA ILE A 81 -5.78 -3.82 -9.57
C ILE A 81 -4.83 -4.51 -10.54
N ASN A 82 -3.50 -4.41 -10.32
CA ASN A 82 -2.50 -5.12 -11.13
C ASN A 82 -2.74 -6.63 -11.16
N LEU A 83 -3.04 -7.21 -9.99
CA LEU A 83 -3.36 -8.64 -9.88
C LEU A 83 -4.68 -8.98 -10.57
N ALA A 84 -5.71 -8.16 -10.42
CA ALA A 84 -6.99 -8.36 -11.10
C ALA A 84 -6.83 -8.34 -12.63
N VAL A 85 -6.03 -7.42 -13.17
CA VAL A 85 -5.70 -7.37 -14.60
C VAL A 85 -4.89 -8.61 -15.04
N LYS A 86 -3.80 -8.93 -14.29
CA LYS A 86 -2.90 -10.06 -14.61
C LYS A 86 -3.63 -11.41 -14.59
N ASN A 87 -4.50 -11.60 -13.60
CA ASN A 87 -5.25 -12.84 -13.41
C ASN A 87 -6.56 -12.88 -14.21
N LYS A 88 -6.87 -11.81 -14.95
CA LYS A 88 -8.12 -11.65 -15.72
C LYS A 88 -9.38 -11.72 -14.86
N THR A 89 -9.33 -11.31 -13.59
CA THR A 89 -10.49 -11.26 -12.71
C THR A 89 -11.20 -9.89 -12.75
N LEU A 90 -10.57 -8.88 -13.35
CA LEU A 90 -11.17 -7.54 -13.47
C LEU A 90 -12.50 -7.56 -14.23
N GLN A 91 -12.62 -8.36 -15.28
CA GLN A 91 -13.85 -8.53 -16.05
C GLN A 91 -14.97 -9.30 -15.33
N GLU A 92 -14.64 -9.94 -14.20
CA GLU A 92 -15.58 -10.68 -13.34
C GLU A 92 -16.07 -9.84 -12.15
N GLU A 93 -15.48 -8.65 -11.95
CA GLU A 93 -15.89 -7.73 -10.89
C GLU A 93 -17.35 -7.31 -11.10
N GLN A 94 -18.23 -7.66 -10.14
CA GLN A 94 -19.67 -7.53 -10.30
C GLN A 94 -20.12 -6.11 -10.67
N LEU A 95 -19.52 -5.07 -10.06
CA LEU A 95 -19.85 -3.68 -10.34
C LEU A 95 -19.47 -3.24 -11.77
N LEU A 96 -18.39 -3.80 -12.33
CA LEU A 96 -18.04 -3.57 -13.73
C LEU A 96 -19.01 -4.31 -14.66
N VAL A 97 -19.32 -5.58 -14.36
CA VAL A 97 -20.32 -6.36 -15.12
C VAL A 97 -21.68 -5.69 -15.12
N ASP A 98 -22.11 -5.16 -13.98
CA ASP A 98 -23.38 -4.40 -13.86
C ASP A 98 -23.34 -3.13 -14.71
N ALA A 99 -22.24 -2.38 -14.70
CA ALA A 99 -22.05 -1.17 -15.52
C ALA A 99 -22.06 -1.49 -17.02
N PHE A 100 -21.38 -2.57 -17.44
CA PHE A 100 -21.38 -3.04 -18.83
C PHE A 100 -22.78 -3.48 -19.27
N THR A 101 -23.47 -4.23 -18.41
CA THR A 101 -24.84 -4.69 -18.65
C THR A 101 -25.82 -3.51 -18.76
N TYR A 102 -25.67 -2.51 -17.90
CA TYR A 102 -26.46 -1.29 -17.96
C TYR A 102 -26.25 -0.53 -19.27
N ALA A 103 -24.98 -0.29 -19.67
CA ALA A 103 -24.66 0.39 -20.93
C ALA A 103 -25.30 -0.33 -22.13
N LYS A 104 -25.14 -1.64 -22.20
CA LYS A 104 -25.66 -2.48 -23.29
C LYS A 104 -27.19 -2.47 -23.35
N ASN A 105 -27.85 -2.73 -22.22
CA ASN A 105 -29.32 -2.86 -22.18
C ASN A 105 -30.04 -1.53 -22.43
N ASN A 106 -29.41 -0.40 -22.09
CA ASN A 106 -30.00 0.93 -22.24
C ASN A 106 -29.46 1.68 -23.48
N ASN A 107 -28.61 1.04 -24.28
CA ASN A 107 -27.95 1.64 -25.45
C ASN A 107 -27.25 2.97 -25.09
N LYS A 108 -26.47 2.95 -24.01
CA LYS A 108 -25.72 4.10 -23.48
C LYS A 108 -24.24 3.96 -23.79
N ASN A 109 -23.56 5.10 -23.90
CA ASN A 109 -22.13 5.13 -24.08
C ASN A 109 -21.42 4.78 -22.76
N LEU A 110 -20.28 4.08 -22.88
CA LEU A 110 -19.37 3.85 -21.78
C LEU A 110 -18.11 4.68 -21.99
N HIS A 111 -17.77 5.49 -21.00
CA HIS A 111 -16.62 6.39 -21.02
C HIS A 111 -15.57 5.94 -20.00
N LEU A 112 -14.36 5.65 -20.46
CA LEU A 112 -13.19 5.35 -19.62
C LEU A 112 -12.38 6.63 -19.44
N LEU A 113 -12.30 7.15 -18.22
CA LEU A 113 -11.57 8.39 -17.89
C LEU A 113 -10.37 8.09 -17.01
N GLY A 114 -9.24 8.73 -17.26
CA GLY A 114 -8.10 8.67 -16.34
C GLY A 114 -6.77 9.01 -16.95
N LEU A 115 -5.74 9.01 -16.10
CA LEU A 115 -4.37 9.33 -16.46
C LEU A 115 -3.74 8.15 -17.21
N VAL A 116 -3.18 8.42 -18.39
CA VAL A 116 -2.59 7.42 -19.28
C VAL A 116 -1.07 7.54 -19.23
N SER A 117 -0.46 6.77 -18.33
CA SER A 117 1.00 6.61 -18.20
C SER A 117 1.31 5.29 -17.45
N ASP A 118 2.58 4.93 -17.40
CA ASP A 118 3.10 3.80 -16.62
C ASP A 118 3.68 4.21 -15.26
N GLY A 119 3.54 5.48 -14.87
CA GLY A 119 4.11 6.03 -13.64
C GLY A 119 3.61 5.39 -12.34
N GLY A 120 2.42 4.77 -12.36
CA GLY A 120 1.90 3.99 -11.23
C GLY A 120 1.58 4.80 -9.96
N VAL A 121 1.46 6.14 -10.07
CA VAL A 121 1.17 7.03 -8.93
C VAL A 121 -0.33 7.28 -8.77
N HIS A 122 -1.03 7.57 -9.85
CA HIS A 122 -2.47 7.85 -9.85
C HIS A 122 -3.27 6.77 -10.59
N SER A 123 -2.67 6.18 -11.60
CA SER A 123 -3.23 5.18 -12.49
C SER A 123 -2.08 4.35 -13.09
N HIS A 124 -2.42 3.38 -13.91
CA HIS A 124 -1.45 2.69 -14.73
C HIS A 124 -2.12 2.32 -16.08
N ILE A 125 -1.42 2.51 -17.21
CA ILE A 125 -1.94 2.22 -18.55
C ILE A 125 -2.44 0.78 -18.71
N LYS A 126 -1.82 -0.18 -18.03
CA LYS A 126 -2.27 -1.59 -18.01
C LYS A 126 -3.65 -1.77 -17.39
N HIS A 127 -4.07 -0.89 -16.47
CA HIS A 127 -5.43 -0.92 -15.91
C HIS A 127 -6.46 -0.53 -16.97
N LEU A 128 -6.17 0.51 -17.76
CA LEU A 128 -6.99 0.88 -18.91
C LEU A 128 -7.08 -0.27 -19.92
N PHE A 129 -5.95 -0.92 -20.23
CA PHE A 129 -5.93 -2.06 -21.16
C PHE A 129 -6.77 -3.24 -20.63
N GLY A 130 -6.68 -3.54 -19.33
CA GLY A 130 -7.53 -4.54 -18.68
C GLY A 130 -9.02 -4.20 -18.78
N LEU A 131 -9.40 -2.93 -18.62
CA LEU A 131 -10.79 -2.47 -18.80
C LEU A 131 -11.24 -2.57 -20.26
N LEU A 132 -10.38 -2.24 -21.24
CA LEU A 132 -10.67 -2.41 -22.65
C LEU A 132 -10.86 -3.89 -23.02
N ASP A 133 -10.05 -4.78 -22.48
CA ASP A 133 -10.24 -6.22 -22.66
C ASP A 133 -11.58 -6.69 -22.04
N ALA A 134 -11.92 -6.19 -20.86
CA ALA A 134 -13.18 -6.47 -20.19
C ALA A 134 -14.40 -6.00 -21.01
N THR A 135 -14.34 -4.80 -21.59
CA THR A 135 -15.43 -4.29 -22.45
C THR A 135 -15.59 -5.11 -23.71
N LYS A 136 -14.48 -5.53 -24.33
CA LYS A 136 -14.48 -6.42 -25.51
C LYS A 136 -15.08 -7.78 -25.21
N GLU A 137 -14.67 -8.44 -24.11
CA GLU A 137 -15.20 -9.73 -23.70
C GLU A 137 -16.71 -9.67 -23.38
N ASN A 138 -17.21 -8.54 -22.91
CA ASN A 138 -18.62 -8.30 -22.68
C ASN A 138 -19.38 -7.81 -23.92
N ASN A 139 -18.72 -7.72 -25.09
CA ASN A 139 -19.30 -7.29 -26.37
C ASN A 139 -19.98 -5.92 -26.29
N LEU A 140 -19.29 -4.91 -25.79
CA LEU A 140 -19.70 -3.51 -25.83
C LEU A 140 -19.21 -2.84 -27.11
N ASP A 141 -20.08 -2.08 -27.79
CA ASP A 141 -19.76 -1.41 -29.05
C ASP A 141 -19.52 0.10 -28.90
N ASN A 142 -20.09 0.73 -27.86
CA ASN A 142 -20.02 2.18 -27.66
C ASN A 142 -19.10 2.51 -26.49
N VAL A 143 -17.80 2.27 -26.63
CA VAL A 143 -16.78 2.51 -25.61
C VAL A 143 -15.84 3.65 -26.05
N PHE A 144 -15.65 4.63 -25.19
CA PHE A 144 -14.86 5.82 -25.50
C PHE A 144 -13.83 6.10 -24.41
N VAL A 145 -12.61 6.43 -24.80
CA VAL A 145 -11.52 6.75 -23.86
C VAL A 145 -11.28 8.25 -23.82
N HIS A 146 -11.28 8.81 -22.65
CA HIS A 146 -10.87 10.18 -22.34
C HIS A 146 -9.54 10.14 -21.60
N ALA A 147 -8.44 10.29 -22.33
CA ALA A 147 -7.09 10.15 -21.80
C ALA A 147 -6.60 11.47 -21.18
N PHE A 148 -6.02 11.37 -19.97
CA PHE A 148 -5.29 12.48 -19.38
C PHE A 148 -3.80 12.22 -19.53
N THR A 149 -3.04 13.23 -20.02
CA THR A 149 -1.59 13.15 -20.18
C THR A 149 -0.88 13.56 -18.90
N ASP A 150 0.25 12.91 -18.59
CA ASP A 150 0.95 13.01 -17.31
C ASP A 150 2.03 14.10 -17.28
N GLY A 151 3.23 13.79 -17.74
CA GLY A 151 4.37 14.72 -17.80
C GLY A 151 4.92 15.18 -16.44
N ARG A 152 4.45 14.59 -15.33
CA ARG A 152 4.87 14.91 -13.96
C ARG A 152 5.42 13.71 -13.21
N ASP A 153 4.73 12.57 -13.28
CA ASP A 153 5.16 11.32 -12.64
C ASP A 153 6.00 10.48 -13.61
N VAL A 154 6.03 10.88 -14.89
CA VAL A 154 6.84 10.32 -15.99
C VAL A 154 7.48 11.47 -16.80
N GLY A 155 8.26 11.14 -17.82
CA GLY A 155 8.91 12.14 -18.67
C GLY A 155 7.92 13.16 -19.26
N PRO A 156 8.32 14.45 -19.36
CA PRO A 156 7.39 15.55 -19.70
C PRO A 156 6.84 15.53 -21.13
N LYS A 157 7.36 14.68 -22.01
CA LYS A 157 6.92 14.47 -23.40
C LYS A 157 6.72 12.98 -23.72
N SER A 158 6.52 12.15 -22.71
CA SER A 158 6.29 10.70 -22.88
C SER A 158 4.84 10.36 -23.29
N GLY A 159 3.93 11.31 -23.14
CA GLY A 159 2.51 11.16 -23.45
C GLY A 159 2.24 10.75 -24.88
N TYR A 160 3.02 11.24 -25.86
CA TYR A 160 2.92 10.80 -27.26
C TYR A 160 3.05 9.27 -27.36
N GLY A 161 4.07 8.69 -26.71
CA GLY A 161 4.29 7.24 -26.74
C GLY A 161 3.15 6.45 -26.10
N PHE A 162 2.64 6.92 -24.96
CA PHE A 162 1.51 6.27 -24.29
C PHE A 162 0.20 6.38 -25.07
N ILE A 163 -0.07 7.51 -25.72
CA ILE A 163 -1.27 7.65 -26.57
C ILE A 163 -1.13 6.81 -27.85
N SER A 164 0.07 6.71 -28.43
CA SER A 164 0.32 5.80 -29.56
C SER A 164 0.08 4.33 -29.17
N GLU A 165 0.59 3.88 -28.00
CA GLU A 165 0.35 2.54 -27.47
C GLU A 165 -1.16 2.30 -27.20
N LEU A 166 -1.86 3.31 -26.73
CA LEU A 166 -3.31 3.25 -26.55
C LEU A 166 -4.03 3.13 -27.90
N GLU A 167 -3.68 3.92 -28.92
CA GLU A 167 -4.28 3.83 -30.25
C GLU A 167 -4.08 2.43 -30.85
N ASP A 168 -2.89 1.83 -30.70
CA ASP A 168 -2.64 0.44 -31.11
C ASP A 168 -3.58 -0.54 -30.38
N LYS A 169 -3.73 -0.39 -29.06
CA LYS A 169 -4.65 -1.22 -28.26
C LYS A 169 -6.12 -1.06 -28.68
N LEU A 170 -6.53 0.16 -29.02
CA LEU A 170 -7.89 0.45 -29.48
C LEU A 170 -8.23 -0.24 -30.80
N THR A 171 -7.25 -0.47 -31.68
CA THR A 171 -7.46 -1.23 -32.94
C THR A 171 -7.90 -2.67 -32.69
N GLU A 172 -7.56 -3.22 -31.54
CA GLU A 172 -7.93 -4.58 -31.11
C GLU A 172 -9.28 -4.64 -30.39
N SER A 173 -9.88 -3.50 -30.08
CA SER A 173 -11.12 -3.34 -29.31
C SER A 173 -12.21 -2.63 -30.13
N ASN A 174 -13.44 -2.58 -29.61
CA ASN A 174 -14.54 -1.79 -30.19
C ASN A 174 -14.59 -0.38 -29.55
N ALA A 175 -13.45 0.14 -29.09
CA ALA A 175 -13.39 1.41 -28.39
C ALA A 175 -12.69 2.48 -29.24
N GLU A 176 -13.00 3.77 -28.99
CA GLU A 176 -12.42 4.91 -29.68
C GLU A 176 -11.81 5.91 -28.68
N LEU A 177 -10.68 6.54 -29.05
CA LEU A 177 -10.14 7.67 -28.31
C LEU A 177 -10.99 8.90 -28.58
N ALA A 178 -11.59 9.48 -27.53
CA ALA A 178 -12.49 10.61 -27.65
C ALA A 178 -11.80 11.95 -27.36
N THR A 179 -11.02 12.05 -26.28
CA THR A 179 -10.32 13.28 -25.92
C THR A 179 -8.95 12.99 -25.30
N VAL A 180 -8.02 13.95 -25.46
CA VAL A 180 -6.76 13.99 -24.73
C VAL A 180 -6.64 15.34 -24.04
N THR A 181 -6.32 15.34 -22.72
CA THR A 181 -6.24 16.56 -21.93
C THR A 181 -5.12 16.45 -20.90
N GLY A 182 -4.27 17.45 -20.76
CA GLY A 182 -3.22 17.49 -19.75
C GLY A 182 -3.78 17.45 -18.32
N ARG A 183 -3.10 16.72 -17.44
CA ARG A 183 -3.51 16.56 -16.04
C ARG A 183 -3.67 17.86 -15.26
N TYR A 184 -2.99 18.93 -15.69
CA TYR A 184 -3.13 20.26 -15.10
C TYR A 184 -4.59 20.74 -15.09
N TYR A 185 -5.35 20.38 -16.12
CA TYR A 185 -6.76 20.73 -16.27
C TYR A 185 -7.68 19.64 -15.68
N ALA A 186 -7.45 18.39 -16.02
CA ALA A 186 -8.35 17.28 -15.68
C ALA A 186 -8.18 16.76 -14.25
N MET A 187 -7.05 17.05 -13.59
CA MET A 187 -6.67 16.45 -12.31
C MET A 187 -6.22 17.52 -11.29
N ASP A 188 -6.89 18.67 -11.26
CA ASP A 188 -6.68 19.65 -10.20
C ASP A 188 -7.17 19.12 -8.84
N ARG A 189 -6.51 19.56 -7.75
CA ARG A 189 -6.89 19.25 -6.35
C ARG A 189 -6.95 20.49 -5.45
N ASP A 190 -6.77 21.67 -6.03
CA ASP A 190 -6.67 22.94 -5.29
C ASP A 190 -7.93 23.80 -5.46
N LYS A 191 -9.06 23.19 -5.90
CA LYS A 191 -10.34 23.86 -6.17
C LYS A 191 -10.23 24.99 -7.20
N ARG A 192 -9.34 24.80 -8.18
CA ARG A 192 -9.19 25.71 -9.32
C ARG A 192 -10.23 25.33 -10.39
N TRP A 193 -11.49 25.69 -10.11
CA TRP A 193 -12.63 25.31 -10.94
C TRP A 193 -12.53 25.80 -12.39
N GLU A 194 -11.83 26.91 -12.62
CA GLU A 194 -11.50 27.39 -13.96
C GLU A 194 -10.66 26.40 -14.80
N ARG A 195 -9.81 25.57 -14.14
CA ARG A 195 -9.04 24.51 -14.81
C ARG A 195 -9.93 23.31 -15.11
N ILE A 196 -10.68 22.86 -14.09
CA ILE A 196 -11.62 21.75 -14.22
C ILE A 196 -12.67 22.03 -15.29
N LYS A 197 -13.12 23.30 -15.41
CA LYS A 197 -14.05 23.74 -16.46
C LYS A 197 -13.54 23.43 -17.86
N ILE A 198 -12.25 23.61 -18.12
CA ILE A 198 -11.64 23.33 -19.43
C ILE A 198 -11.75 21.83 -19.76
N ALA A 199 -11.44 20.96 -18.81
CA ALA A 199 -11.60 19.51 -18.98
C ALA A 199 -13.07 19.11 -19.08
N TYR A 200 -13.94 19.66 -18.22
CA TYR A 200 -15.39 19.44 -18.28
C TYR A 200 -15.97 19.80 -19.65
N ASP A 201 -15.59 20.96 -20.20
CA ASP A 201 -16.07 21.39 -21.50
C ASP A 201 -15.65 20.47 -22.65
N ALA A 202 -14.46 19.89 -22.57
CA ALA A 202 -14.04 18.89 -23.54
C ALA A 202 -14.90 17.61 -23.45
N LEU A 203 -15.14 17.14 -22.24
CA LEU A 203 -15.89 15.90 -21.96
C LEU A 203 -17.38 16.01 -22.30
N VAL A 204 -18.02 17.10 -21.88
CA VAL A 204 -19.48 17.27 -21.95
C VAL A 204 -19.92 18.08 -23.16
N ASN A 205 -19.14 19.10 -23.54
CA ASN A 205 -19.51 20.04 -24.60
C ASN A 205 -18.68 19.88 -25.90
N GLY A 206 -17.72 18.95 -25.93
CA GLY A 206 -16.86 18.72 -27.08
C GLY A 206 -15.98 19.92 -27.45
N LYS A 207 -15.60 20.77 -26.47
CA LYS A 207 -14.81 21.97 -26.70
C LYS A 207 -13.31 21.67 -26.53
N GLY A 208 -12.54 21.99 -27.55
CA GLY A 208 -11.09 21.82 -27.61
C GLY A 208 -10.57 21.99 -29.03
N GLU A 209 -9.32 21.65 -29.23
CA GLU A 209 -8.75 21.52 -30.58
C GLU A 209 -9.39 20.28 -31.24
N GLN A 210 -10.17 20.51 -32.29
CA GLN A 210 -10.86 19.45 -33.01
C GLN A 210 -10.00 18.88 -34.11
N THR A 211 -9.70 17.60 -34.06
CA THR A 211 -8.84 16.95 -35.07
C THR A 211 -9.14 15.42 -35.10
N SER A 212 -8.95 14.83 -36.28
CA SER A 212 -8.89 13.37 -36.44
C SER A 212 -7.46 12.82 -36.40
N GLN A 213 -6.45 13.67 -36.07
CA GLN A 213 -5.03 13.33 -36.00
C GLN A 213 -4.47 13.68 -34.62
N VAL A 214 -4.94 12.96 -33.62
CA VAL A 214 -4.65 13.26 -32.20
C VAL A 214 -3.14 13.28 -31.90
N LEU A 215 -2.39 12.28 -32.37
CA LEU A 215 -0.93 12.22 -32.16
C LEU A 215 -0.22 13.43 -32.75
N LYS A 216 -0.64 13.91 -33.94
CA LYS A 216 -0.06 15.08 -34.55
C LYS A 216 -0.35 16.37 -33.76
N ALA A 217 -1.53 16.50 -33.18
CA ALA A 217 -1.85 17.61 -32.30
C ALA A 217 -0.98 17.62 -31.03
N ILE A 218 -0.66 16.46 -30.48
CA ILE A 218 0.28 16.31 -29.36
C ILE A 218 1.68 16.77 -29.80
N GLU A 219 2.17 16.34 -30.97
CA GLU A 219 3.47 16.78 -31.50
C GLU A 219 3.51 18.31 -31.69
N SER A 220 2.46 18.87 -32.26
CA SER A 220 2.35 20.34 -32.43
C SER A 220 2.42 21.08 -31.09
N SER A 221 1.77 20.56 -30.05
CA SER A 221 1.88 21.11 -28.68
C SER A 221 3.33 21.09 -28.19
N TYR A 222 4.09 20.02 -28.45
CA TYR A 222 5.50 19.95 -28.07
C TYR A 222 6.39 20.92 -28.85
N GLU A 223 6.08 21.20 -30.12
CA GLU A 223 6.77 22.18 -30.93
C GLU A 223 6.53 23.61 -30.40
N GLU A 224 5.34 23.88 -29.86
CA GLU A 224 5.00 25.13 -29.16
C GLU A 224 5.59 25.22 -27.73
N GLY A 225 6.32 24.20 -27.26
CA GLY A 225 6.92 24.16 -25.92
C GLY A 225 5.96 23.75 -24.82
N ILE A 226 4.75 23.28 -25.17
CA ILE A 226 3.74 22.78 -24.22
C ILE A 226 4.01 21.29 -23.98
N THR A 227 4.25 20.91 -22.73
CA THR A 227 4.49 19.51 -22.34
C THR A 227 3.19 18.81 -21.92
N ASP A 228 3.24 17.50 -21.73
CA ASP A 228 2.10 16.63 -21.41
C ASP A 228 1.19 17.18 -20.33
N GLU A 229 1.76 17.66 -19.22
CA GLU A 229 1.01 18.18 -18.09
C GLU A 229 0.05 19.30 -18.49
N PHE A 230 0.42 20.10 -19.47
CA PHE A 230 -0.24 21.35 -19.86
C PHE A 230 -0.95 21.29 -21.22
N ILE A 231 -1.04 20.13 -21.86
CA ILE A 231 -1.77 19.95 -23.13
C ILE A 231 -3.22 20.40 -22.94
N LYS A 232 -3.63 21.39 -23.71
CA LYS A 232 -5.04 21.82 -23.78
C LYS A 232 -5.88 20.71 -24.40
N PRO A 233 -7.19 20.65 -24.12
CA PRO A 233 -8.03 19.57 -24.63
C PRO A 233 -7.95 19.44 -26.16
N ILE A 234 -7.63 18.25 -26.62
CA ILE A 234 -7.73 17.76 -27.98
C ILE A 234 -8.97 16.89 -28.05
N VAL A 235 -9.88 17.20 -28.95
CA VAL A 235 -11.12 16.48 -29.18
C VAL A 235 -11.05 15.72 -30.50
N ASN A 236 -11.09 14.41 -30.43
CA ASN A 236 -11.10 13.56 -31.62
C ASN A 236 -12.43 13.68 -32.37
N THR A 237 -12.34 13.78 -33.70
CA THR A 237 -13.49 14.03 -34.58
C THR A 237 -13.70 12.93 -35.61
N ASP A 238 -14.97 12.75 -35.96
CA ASP A 238 -15.38 11.90 -37.05
C ASP A 238 -15.01 12.51 -38.43
N LYS A 239 -15.34 11.81 -39.51
CA LYS A 239 -15.08 12.25 -40.88
C LYS A 239 -15.82 13.56 -41.25
N ASN A 240 -16.81 13.97 -40.51
CA ASN A 240 -17.62 15.19 -40.71
C ASN A 240 -17.12 16.36 -39.84
N GLY A 241 -16.10 16.12 -38.99
CA GLY A 241 -15.54 17.10 -38.08
C GLY A 241 -16.33 17.26 -36.78
N ASN A 242 -17.23 16.36 -36.46
CA ASN A 242 -17.93 16.34 -35.17
C ASN A 242 -17.14 15.55 -34.14
N PRO A 243 -17.18 15.90 -32.84
CA PRO A 243 -16.64 15.06 -31.79
C PRO A 243 -17.17 13.63 -31.91
N VAL A 244 -16.30 12.60 -31.80
CA VAL A 244 -16.72 11.20 -31.87
C VAL A 244 -17.74 10.86 -30.78
N THR A 245 -17.65 11.54 -29.63
CA THR A 245 -18.64 11.47 -28.56
C THR A 245 -18.56 12.67 -27.61
N THR A 246 -19.57 12.84 -26.78
CA THR A 246 -19.58 13.65 -25.55
C THR A 246 -20.35 12.90 -24.48
N ILE A 247 -20.05 13.17 -23.21
CA ILE A 247 -20.75 12.56 -22.07
C ILE A 247 -22.18 13.16 -21.98
N LYS A 248 -23.16 12.32 -21.87
CA LYS A 248 -24.60 12.68 -21.79
C LYS A 248 -25.27 12.06 -20.58
N GLU A 249 -26.50 12.48 -20.32
CA GLU A 249 -27.36 11.90 -19.28
C GLU A 249 -27.49 10.37 -19.45
N ASP A 250 -27.41 9.67 -18.34
CA ASP A 250 -27.50 8.22 -18.21
C ASP A 250 -26.35 7.43 -18.86
N ASP A 251 -25.30 8.10 -19.34
CA ASP A 251 -24.10 7.38 -19.79
C ASP A 251 -23.34 6.75 -18.61
N VAL A 252 -22.52 5.79 -18.93
CA VAL A 252 -21.67 5.09 -17.95
C VAL A 252 -20.30 5.70 -17.93
N ILE A 253 -19.80 6.02 -16.74
CA ILE A 253 -18.43 6.49 -16.50
C ILE A 253 -17.68 5.42 -15.71
N ILE A 254 -16.46 5.09 -16.14
CA ILE A 254 -15.49 4.35 -15.32
C ILE A 254 -14.24 5.23 -15.21
N PHE A 255 -14.02 5.81 -14.03
CA PHE A 255 -12.82 6.58 -13.76
C PHE A 255 -11.75 5.66 -13.16
N PHE A 256 -10.71 5.35 -13.94
CA PHE A 256 -9.76 4.29 -13.61
C PHE A 256 -8.53 4.74 -12.80
N ASN A 257 -8.46 5.99 -12.35
CA ASN A 257 -7.47 6.40 -11.36
C ASN A 257 -7.75 5.68 -10.03
N PHE A 258 -6.71 5.09 -9.42
CA PHE A 258 -6.83 4.44 -8.11
C PHE A 258 -6.44 5.39 -6.96
N ARG A 259 -5.59 6.39 -7.21
CA ARG A 259 -5.31 7.43 -6.21
C ARG A 259 -6.39 8.50 -6.26
N THR A 260 -6.93 8.82 -5.09
CA THR A 260 -8.23 9.50 -4.94
C THR A 260 -8.18 11.01 -5.06
N ASP A 261 -7.07 11.65 -4.62
CA ASP A 261 -6.97 13.11 -4.39
C ASP A 261 -7.22 13.96 -5.65
N ARG A 262 -6.80 13.51 -6.84
CA ARG A 262 -6.91 14.25 -8.08
C ARG A 262 -8.07 13.83 -8.99
N GLY A 263 -8.75 12.73 -8.69
CA GLY A 263 -10.01 12.34 -9.37
C GLY A 263 -11.24 13.02 -8.78
N ARG A 264 -11.14 13.52 -7.56
CA ARG A 264 -12.26 14.02 -6.76
C ARG A 264 -13.02 15.18 -7.41
N GLN A 265 -12.32 16.23 -7.83
CA GLN A 265 -12.98 17.44 -8.35
C GLN A 265 -13.70 17.21 -9.67
N LEU A 266 -13.11 16.45 -10.59
CA LEU A 266 -13.76 16.13 -11.86
C LEU A 266 -15.00 15.24 -11.63
N THR A 267 -14.91 14.28 -10.70
CA THR A 267 -16.06 13.47 -10.29
C THR A 267 -17.16 14.33 -9.66
N GLU A 268 -16.78 15.31 -8.83
CA GLU A 268 -17.73 16.22 -8.16
C GLU A 268 -18.55 17.03 -9.18
N VAL A 269 -17.89 17.65 -10.16
CA VAL A 269 -18.59 18.48 -11.16
C VAL A 269 -19.40 17.67 -12.18
N LEU A 270 -19.01 16.41 -12.44
CA LEU A 270 -19.74 15.53 -13.34
C LEU A 270 -20.98 14.91 -12.71
N SER A 271 -20.97 14.64 -11.38
CA SER A 271 -21.99 13.80 -10.78
C SER A 271 -22.59 14.28 -9.45
N GLN A 272 -21.95 15.20 -8.72
CA GLN A 272 -22.40 15.56 -7.38
C GLN A 272 -23.06 16.92 -7.28
N ASN A 273 -22.43 17.98 -7.79
CA ASN A 273 -22.83 19.36 -7.59
C ASN A 273 -22.85 20.17 -8.89
N ASP A 274 -23.80 21.12 -8.96
CA ASP A 274 -23.81 22.16 -9.99
C ASP A 274 -22.85 23.29 -9.61
N PHE A 275 -22.05 23.76 -10.57
CA PHE A 275 -21.16 24.90 -10.43
C PHE A 275 -21.58 26.01 -11.40
N HIS A 276 -22.71 26.64 -11.09
CA HIS A 276 -23.34 27.62 -11.97
C HIS A 276 -22.43 28.80 -12.35
N GLU A 277 -21.59 29.24 -11.39
CA GLU A 277 -20.61 30.33 -11.64
C GLU A 277 -19.62 30.00 -12.74
N PHE A 278 -19.31 28.71 -12.95
CA PHE A 278 -18.44 28.20 -14.00
C PHE A 278 -19.20 27.60 -15.19
N GLY A 279 -20.54 27.58 -15.15
CA GLY A 279 -21.36 26.98 -16.21
C GLY A 279 -21.14 25.47 -16.33
N MET A 280 -20.92 24.78 -15.20
CA MET A 280 -20.87 23.32 -15.11
C MET A 280 -22.09 22.80 -14.38
N HIS A 281 -22.71 21.77 -14.94
CA HIS A 281 -23.89 21.11 -14.39
C HIS A 281 -23.61 19.63 -14.23
N LYS A 282 -24.00 19.06 -13.11
CA LYS A 282 -23.92 17.62 -12.90
C LYS A 282 -24.88 16.89 -13.84
N LEU A 283 -24.49 15.71 -14.23
CA LEU A 283 -25.28 14.79 -15.05
C LEU A 283 -25.73 13.60 -14.20
N ASN A 284 -26.87 13.03 -14.53
CA ASN A 284 -27.29 11.76 -13.97
C ASN A 284 -26.54 10.65 -14.70
N LEU A 285 -25.50 10.09 -14.07
CA LEU A 285 -24.58 9.15 -14.67
C LEU A 285 -24.55 7.83 -13.90
N HIS A 286 -24.36 6.72 -14.59
CA HIS A 286 -23.95 5.48 -13.94
C HIS A 286 -22.44 5.53 -13.70
N TYR A 287 -22.06 6.02 -12.51
CA TYR A 287 -20.67 6.38 -12.23
C TYR A 287 -19.95 5.30 -11.43
N VAL A 288 -18.81 4.86 -11.93
CA VAL A 288 -17.95 3.84 -11.33
C VAL A 288 -16.54 4.40 -11.14
N THR A 289 -15.94 4.14 -9.99
CA THR A 289 -14.53 4.42 -9.71
C THR A 289 -13.82 3.16 -9.26
N LEU A 290 -12.52 3.03 -9.54
CA LEU A 290 -11.77 1.87 -9.06
C LEU A 290 -11.60 1.89 -7.54
N THR A 291 -11.47 3.07 -6.94
CA THR A 291 -11.30 3.27 -5.50
C THR A 291 -12.25 4.35 -4.99
N ASN A 292 -12.47 4.42 -3.68
CA ASN A 292 -13.36 5.44 -3.09
C ASN A 292 -12.69 6.82 -3.05
N TYR A 293 -13.17 7.77 -3.86
CA TYR A 293 -12.61 9.12 -3.92
C TYR A 293 -13.07 10.04 -2.78
N ASP A 294 -14.29 9.87 -2.29
CA ASP A 294 -14.85 10.60 -1.16
C ASP A 294 -16.05 9.86 -0.57
N GLU A 295 -16.06 9.66 0.75
CA GLU A 295 -17.16 8.95 1.44
C GLU A 295 -18.49 9.69 1.41
N ASN A 296 -18.46 11.00 1.12
CA ASN A 296 -19.68 11.83 1.02
C ASN A 296 -20.30 11.79 -0.38
N PHE A 297 -19.61 11.26 -1.40
CA PHE A 297 -20.16 11.16 -2.75
C PHE A 297 -21.31 10.16 -2.79
N LYS A 298 -22.38 10.53 -3.50
CA LYS A 298 -23.58 9.71 -3.65
C LYS A 298 -23.68 9.15 -5.06
N GLY A 299 -24.20 7.92 -5.16
CA GLY A 299 -24.40 7.27 -6.45
C GLY A 299 -23.13 6.86 -7.18
N ILE A 300 -21.99 6.79 -6.48
CA ILE A 300 -20.73 6.27 -7.01
C ILE A 300 -20.58 4.80 -6.64
N ASN A 301 -20.37 3.96 -7.63
CA ASN A 301 -20.06 2.55 -7.44
C ASN A 301 -18.54 2.39 -7.37
N VAL A 302 -18.02 1.80 -6.28
CA VAL A 302 -16.58 1.65 -6.03
C VAL A 302 -16.18 0.19 -6.17
N VAL A 303 -15.32 -0.13 -7.16
CA VAL A 303 -14.93 -1.53 -7.46
C VAL A 303 -14.09 -2.12 -6.35
N PHE A 304 -13.01 -1.44 -5.95
CA PHE A 304 -12.09 -1.87 -4.91
C PHE A 304 -12.28 -0.99 -3.67
N ASN A 305 -13.24 -1.34 -2.84
CA ASN A 305 -13.41 -0.68 -1.56
C ASN A 305 -12.25 -0.98 -0.61
N LYS A 306 -11.91 -0.04 0.28
CA LYS A 306 -11.08 -0.35 1.43
C LYS A 306 -11.84 -1.38 2.27
N GLU A 307 -11.30 -2.57 2.34
CA GLU A 307 -11.79 -3.57 3.28
C GLU A 307 -11.46 -3.10 4.70
N ASN A 308 -12.44 -3.02 5.57
CA ASN A 308 -12.18 -3.01 7.00
C ASN A 308 -11.51 -4.33 7.34
N LEU A 309 -10.27 -4.28 7.80
CA LEU A 309 -9.55 -5.48 8.21
C LEU A 309 -10.20 -6.01 9.48
N THR A 310 -11.11 -6.95 9.33
CA THR A 310 -11.74 -7.69 10.42
C THR A 310 -10.94 -8.95 10.75
N GLU A 311 -11.20 -9.51 11.91
CA GLU A 311 -10.54 -10.72 12.40
C GLU A 311 -9.02 -10.61 12.47
N THR A 312 -8.54 -9.40 12.83
CA THR A 312 -7.12 -9.18 13.15
C THR A 312 -6.76 -9.94 14.42
N LEU A 313 -5.47 -10.17 14.64
CA LEU A 313 -4.99 -10.89 15.83
C LEU A 313 -5.54 -10.26 17.13
N GLY A 314 -5.56 -8.93 17.22
CA GLY A 314 -6.10 -8.23 18.40
C GLY A 314 -7.58 -8.51 18.64
N GLU A 315 -8.39 -8.54 17.59
CA GLU A 315 -9.83 -8.86 17.64
C GLU A 315 -10.06 -10.34 18.00
N VAL A 316 -9.27 -11.26 17.44
CA VAL A 316 -9.36 -12.69 17.77
C VAL A 316 -9.02 -12.94 19.24
N LEU A 317 -7.98 -12.27 19.75
CA LEU A 317 -7.61 -12.35 21.16
C LEU A 317 -8.71 -11.79 22.08
N GLU A 318 -9.36 -10.68 21.71
CA GLU A 318 -10.53 -10.15 22.43
C GLU A 318 -11.67 -11.17 22.47
N LYS A 319 -12.05 -11.76 21.33
CA LYS A 319 -13.11 -12.80 21.24
C LYS A 319 -12.83 -14.00 22.17
N HIS A 320 -11.55 -14.30 22.41
CA HIS A 320 -11.12 -15.37 23.31
C HIS A 320 -10.81 -14.90 24.73
N ASN A 321 -11.18 -13.65 25.09
CA ASN A 321 -10.95 -13.04 26.41
C ASN A 321 -9.48 -13.07 26.84
N LYS A 322 -8.55 -12.93 25.90
CA LYS A 322 -7.11 -12.86 26.16
C LYS A 322 -6.68 -11.46 26.52
N LYS A 323 -5.79 -11.32 27.48
CA LYS A 323 -5.17 -10.05 27.84
C LYS A 323 -3.96 -9.79 26.96
N GLN A 324 -3.87 -8.58 26.38
CA GLN A 324 -2.81 -8.21 25.45
C GLN A 324 -2.18 -6.86 25.78
N ILE A 325 -0.88 -6.74 25.52
CA ILE A 325 -0.13 -5.47 25.63
C ILE A 325 0.43 -5.08 24.26
N ARG A 326 0.29 -3.77 23.93
CA ARG A 326 1.02 -3.10 22.85
C ARG A 326 2.06 -2.18 23.52
N ILE A 327 3.33 -2.33 23.13
CA ILE A 327 4.41 -1.56 23.75
C ILE A 327 5.42 -1.08 22.70
N ALA A 328 5.63 0.23 22.65
CA ALA A 328 6.61 0.88 21.78
C ALA A 328 6.93 2.28 22.29
N GLU A 329 7.95 2.89 21.72
CA GLU A 329 8.19 4.32 21.85
C GLU A 329 7.42 5.14 20.80
N THR A 330 7.36 6.48 20.95
CA THR A 330 6.47 7.37 20.20
C THR A 330 6.54 7.15 18.67
N GLU A 331 7.74 6.94 18.10
CA GLU A 331 7.95 6.75 16.67
C GLU A 331 7.27 5.49 16.12
N LYS A 332 7.17 4.45 16.93
CA LYS A 332 6.61 3.15 16.51
C LYS A 332 5.30 2.78 17.22
N TYR A 333 4.76 3.70 18.04
CA TYR A 333 3.50 3.46 18.73
C TYR A 333 2.30 3.26 17.78
N PRO A 334 2.12 4.06 16.72
CA PRO A 334 1.06 3.81 15.74
C PRO A 334 1.19 2.44 15.04
N HIS A 335 2.43 1.94 14.87
CA HIS A 335 2.68 0.68 14.20
C HIS A 335 2.16 -0.52 15.01
N VAL A 336 2.47 -0.58 16.30
CA VAL A 336 1.98 -1.66 17.19
C VAL A 336 0.51 -1.49 17.61
N THR A 337 -0.10 -0.34 17.37
CA THR A 337 -1.52 -0.04 17.67
C THR A 337 -2.36 0.03 16.42
N PHE A 338 -2.49 1.19 15.79
CA PHE A 338 -3.36 1.46 14.65
C PHE A 338 -3.12 0.49 13.47
N PHE A 339 -1.88 0.38 12.98
CA PHE A 339 -1.57 -0.47 11.83
C PHE A 339 -1.71 -1.95 12.17
N PHE A 340 -1.19 -2.40 13.30
CA PHE A 340 -1.33 -3.78 13.74
C PHE A 340 -2.78 -4.19 14.02
N SER A 341 -3.63 -3.23 14.38
CA SER A 341 -5.07 -3.44 14.59
C SER A 341 -5.92 -3.26 13.32
N GLY A 342 -5.28 -3.22 12.14
CA GLY A 342 -6.00 -3.11 10.86
C GLY A 342 -6.67 -1.78 10.61
N GLY A 343 -6.16 -0.69 11.20
CA GLY A 343 -6.69 0.67 11.08
C GLY A 343 -7.65 1.06 12.20
N GLN A 344 -7.77 0.26 13.26
CA GLN A 344 -8.60 0.57 14.42
C GLN A 344 -7.81 1.38 15.45
N GLU A 345 -8.33 2.56 15.83
CA GLU A 345 -7.74 3.43 16.86
C GLU A 345 -8.04 2.95 18.29
N GLU A 346 -9.28 2.55 18.54
CA GLU A 346 -9.72 2.15 19.87
C GLU A 346 -9.10 0.82 20.31
N PRO A 347 -8.62 0.72 21.55
CA PRO A 347 -8.11 -0.54 22.09
C PRO A 347 -9.17 -1.63 22.12
N PHE A 348 -8.76 -2.88 21.85
CA PHE A 348 -9.61 -4.04 22.06
C PHE A 348 -9.87 -4.28 23.57
N LYS A 349 -10.98 -4.92 23.89
CA LYS A 349 -11.24 -5.31 25.28
C LYS A 349 -10.14 -6.28 25.78
N GLY A 350 -9.51 -5.92 26.88
CA GLY A 350 -8.35 -6.67 27.39
C GLY A 350 -7.00 -6.22 26.84
N GLU A 351 -6.99 -5.21 25.95
CA GLU A 351 -5.77 -4.56 25.47
C GLU A 351 -5.34 -3.43 26.42
N SER A 352 -4.07 -3.41 26.75
CA SER A 352 -3.39 -2.29 27.40
C SER A 352 -2.24 -1.78 26.54
N ARG A 353 -1.92 -0.50 26.65
CA ARG A 353 -0.91 0.18 25.83
C ARG A 353 0.15 0.81 26.71
N ILE A 354 1.41 0.54 26.45
CA ILE A 354 2.56 1.12 27.13
C ILE A 354 3.35 1.94 26.11
N LEU A 355 3.25 3.25 26.27
CA LEU A 355 4.00 4.22 25.47
C LEU A 355 5.17 4.75 26.25
N ARG A 356 6.33 4.86 25.62
CA ARG A 356 7.47 5.66 26.07
C ARG A 356 7.76 6.77 25.06
N ASN A 357 8.11 7.97 25.55
CA ASN A 357 8.43 9.05 24.64
C ASN A 357 9.80 8.80 24.02
N SER A 358 9.89 8.92 22.69
CA SER A 358 11.18 8.95 22.02
C SER A 358 12.01 10.15 22.46
N PRO A 359 13.35 10.07 22.43
CA PRO A 359 14.23 11.17 22.88
C PRO A 359 13.99 12.43 22.04
N LYS A 360 13.98 13.59 22.69
CA LYS A 360 13.84 14.89 22.04
C LYS A 360 15.19 15.37 21.50
N VAL A 361 15.69 14.71 20.46
CA VAL A 361 16.93 15.04 19.75
C VAL A 361 16.62 15.41 18.30
N ALA A 362 17.53 16.09 17.61
CA ALA A 362 17.32 16.49 16.22
C ALA A 362 17.32 15.27 15.28
N THR A 363 18.24 14.34 15.52
CA THR A 363 18.37 13.06 14.81
C THR A 363 18.79 11.99 15.80
N TYR A 364 18.40 10.73 15.56
CA TYR A 364 18.58 9.65 16.55
C TYR A 364 20.00 9.09 16.64
N ASP A 365 20.90 9.46 15.74
CA ASP A 365 22.35 9.23 15.89
C ASP A 365 22.94 9.91 17.12
N LEU A 366 22.31 10.97 17.61
CA LEU A 366 22.71 11.67 18.84
C LEU A 366 22.32 10.91 20.12
N LYS A 367 21.39 9.96 20.03
CA LYS A 367 20.96 9.10 21.14
C LYS A 367 20.51 7.73 20.60
N PRO A 368 21.45 6.86 20.19
CA PRO A 368 21.13 5.60 19.48
C PRO A 368 20.36 4.57 20.30
N GLU A 369 20.50 4.57 21.62
CA GLU A 369 19.73 3.72 22.53
C GLU A 369 18.24 4.09 22.56
N MET A 370 17.89 5.28 22.08
CA MET A 370 16.53 5.81 22.07
C MET A 370 15.81 5.58 23.41
N SER A 371 14.66 4.90 23.41
CA SER A 371 13.93 4.56 24.65
C SER A 371 13.88 3.05 24.90
N ALA A 372 14.81 2.28 24.33
CA ALA A 372 14.81 0.83 24.44
C ALA A 372 14.92 0.33 25.89
N TYR A 373 15.74 0.98 26.72
CA TYR A 373 15.89 0.60 28.13
C TYR A 373 14.61 0.84 28.95
N GLU A 374 13.89 1.93 28.70
CA GLU A 374 12.63 2.23 29.35
C GLU A 374 11.51 1.26 28.93
N LEU A 375 11.51 0.81 27.67
CA LEU A 375 10.60 -0.22 27.17
C LEU A 375 10.91 -1.56 27.82
N ARG A 376 12.16 -1.97 27.85
CA ARG A 376 12.64 -3.18 28.53
C ARG A 376 12.18 -3.24 29.97
N ASP A 377 12.46 -2.18 30.75
CA ASP A 377 12.14 -2.13 32.18
C ASP A 377 10.65 -2.23 32.42
N ALA A 378 9.84 -1.52 31.61
CA ALA A 378 8.39 -1.58 31.69
C ALA A 378 7.86 -2.99 31.36
N LEU A 379 8.35 -3.62 30.28
CA LEU A 379 7.87 -4.95 29.90
C LEU A 379 8.30 -6.02 30.89
N VAL A 380 9.54 -6.02 31.35
CA VAL A 380 10.03 -6.98 32.35
C VAL A 380 9.18 -6.91 33.62
N ALA A 381 8.75 -5.72 34.05
CA ALA A 381 7.86 -5.55 35.20
C ALA A 381 6.47 -6.18 34.96
N GLU A 382 5.91 -6.06 33.75
CA GLU A 382 4.63 -6.68 33.39
C GLU A 382 4.73 -8.21 33.27
N LEU A 383 5.79 -8.75 32.65
CA LEU A 383 6.00 -10.19 32.51
C LEU A 383 6.05 -10.91 33.85
N LYS A 384 6.68 -10.28 34.87
CA LYS A 384 6.75 -10.83 36.24
C LYS A 384 5.41 -10.94 36.94
N LYS A 385 4.38 -10.17 36.53
CA LYS A 385 3.02 -10.31 37.06
C LYS A 385 2.32 -11.57 36.55
N GLY A 386 2.69 -12.03 35.36
CA GLY A 386 2.27 -13.29 34.77
C GLY A 386 0.80 -13.37 34.36
N ASP A 387 0.11 -12.25 34.22
CA ASP A 387 -1.33 -12.21 33.90
C ASP A 387 -1.67 -11.77 32.46
N ILE A 388 -0.66 -11.57 31.61
CA ILE A 388 -0.78 -11.21 30.19
C ILE A 388 -0.63 -12.46 29.34
N ASP A 389 -1.48 -12.60 28.31
CA ASP A 389 -1.44 -13.70 27.35
C ASP A 389 -0.63 -13.40 26.11
N PHE A 390 -0.67 -12.14 25.63
CA PHE A 390 0.04 -11.70 24.42
C PHE A 390 0.69 -10.34 24.59
N VAL A 391 1.89 -10.20 24.05
CA VAL A 391 2.62 -8.92 23.97
C VAL A 391 3.08 -8.67 22.54
N CYS A 392 2.87 -7.45 22.03
CA CYS A 392 3.51 -6.93 20.81
C CYS A 392 4.46 -5.80 21.21
N LEU A 393 5.77 -6.07 21.17
CA LEU A 393 6.85 -5.13 21.46
C LEU A 393 7.54 -4.73 20.17
N ASN A 394 7.80 -3.44 19.98
CA ASN A 394 8.67 -2.93 18.92
C ASN A 394 9.84 -2.11 19.54
N PHE A 395 11.07 -2.48 19.14
CA PHE A 395 12.27 -1.68 19.36
C PHE A 395 12.59 -0.91 18.08
N ALA A 396 12.50 0.42 18.13
CA ALA A 396 12.59 1.31 16.98
C ALA A 396 14.03 1.54 16.47
N ASN A 397 15.03 1.14 17.23
CA ASN A 397 16.40 1.60 17.13
C ASN A 397 17.04 1.35 15.76
N GLY A 398 16.98 0.12 15.24
CA GLY A 398 17.61 -0.27 13.98
C GLY A 398 17.12 0.56 12.80
N ASP A 399 15.81 0.80 12.74
CA ASP A 399 15.21 1.61 11.69
C ASP A 399 15.50 3.10 11.85
N MET A 400 15.14 3.66 13.00
CA MET A 400 15.21 5.11 13.21
C MET A 400 16.65 5.65 13.19
N VAL A 401 17.61 4.89 13.73
CA VAL A 401 19.02 5.27 13.66
C VAL A 401 19.60 4.95 12.29
N GLY A 402 19.20 3.83 11.67
CA GLY A 402 19.58 3.47 10.30
C GLY A 402 19.27 4.57 9.28
N HIS A 403 18.12 5.22 9.40
CA HIS A 403 17.75 6.35 8.55
C HIS A 403 18.69 7.56 8.62
N THR A 404 19.52 7.67 9.66
CA THR A 404 20.51 8.75 9.76
C THR A 404 21.72 8.52 8.85
N GLY A 405 21.99 7.30 8.41
CA GLY A 405 23.16 6.93 7.61
C GLY A 405 24.47 6.91 8.40
N VAL A 406 24.41 7.03 9.74
CA VAL A 406 25.60 7.10 10.61
C VAL A 406 25.92 5.71 11.16
N MET A 407 26.91 5.02 10.54
CA MET A 407 27.28 3.64 10.85
C MET A 407 27.58 3.44 12.36
N ASP A 408 28.44 4.27 12.97
CA ASP A 408 28.82 4.12 14.38
C ASP A 408 27.64 4.27 15.34
N ALA A 409 26.64 5.07 14.96
CA ALA A 409 25.42 5.24 15.75
C ALA A 409 24.50 4.00 15.59
N ALA A 410 24.36 3.48 14.38
CA ALA A 410 23.58 2.28 14.11
C ALA A 410 24.16 1.04 14.82
N ILE A 411 25.50 0.92 14.88
CA ILE A 411 26.17 -0.12 15.68
C ILE A 411 25.76 -0.03 17.16
N LYS A 412 25.84 1.16 17.77
CA LYS A 412 25.43 1.37 19.18
C LYS A 412 23.94 1.11 19.40
N ALA A 413 23.10 1.42 18.42
CA ALA A 413 21.69 1.10 18.44
C ALA A 413 21.44 -0.42 18.50
N CYS A 414 22.16 -1.19 17.68
CA CYS A 414 22.10 -2.66 17.69
C CYS A 414 22.57 -3.26 19.02
N GLU A 415 23.67 -2.74 19.58
CA GLU A 415 24.19 -3.17 20.89
C GLU A 415 23.21 -2.90 22.04
N ALA A 416 22.56 -1.75 22.05
CA ALA A 416 21.52 -1.42 23.04
C ALA A 416 20.31 -2.37 22.91
N VAL A 417 19.90 -2.70 21.70
CA VAL A 417 18.81 -3.65 21.43
C VAL A 417 19.19 -5.06 21.88
N ASP A 418 20.44 -5.50 21.67
CA ASP A 418 20.92 -6.82 22.14
C ASP A 418 20.79 -6.96 23.67
N ILE A 419 21.23 -5.94 24.42
CA ILE A 419 21.10 -5.89 25.89
C ILE A 419 19.63 -5.97 26.31
N CYS A 420 18.77 -5.14 25.71
CA CYS A 420 17.35 -5.10 26.04
C CYS A 420 16.64 -6.42 25.68
N THR A 421 16.97 -7.01 24.53
CA THR A 421 16.45 -8.30 24.07
C THR A 421 16.82 -9.41 25.05
N LYS A 422 18.05 -9.44 25.53
CA LYS A 422 18.51 -10.39 26.55
C LYS A 422 17.64 -10.34 27.81
N ASP A 423 17.44 -9.15 28.35
CA ASP A 423 16.72 -8.97 29.61
C ASP A 423 15.24 -9.34 29.46
N VAL A 424 14.60 -8.97 28.34
CA VAL A 424 13.20 -9.32 28.06
C VAL A 424 13.03 -10.83 27.84
N ILE A 425 13.88 -11.46 27.02
CA ILE A 425 13.78 -12.91 26.74
C ILE A 425 14.06 -13.72 28.01
N THR A 426 15.02 -13.31 28.83
CA THR A 426 15.27 -13.99 30.11
C THR A 426 14.04 -13.93 31.01
N ALA A 427 13.44 -12.75 31.17
CA ALA A 427 12.21 -12.60 31.95
C ALA A 427 11.02 -13.36 31.35
N ALA A 428 10.95 -13.45 30.02
CA ALA A 428 9.92 -14.19 29.32
C ALA A 428 10.02 -15.70 29.63
N LEU A 429 11.18 -16.29 29.48
CA LEU A 429 11.41 -17.72 29.75
C LEU A 429 11.17 -18.07 31.22
N ASP A 430 11.61 -17.22 32.16
CA ASP A 430 11.38 -17.38 33.59
C ASP A 430 9.89 -17.34 33.98
N ASN A 431 9.04 -16.73 33.14
CA ASN A 431 7.60 -16.61 33.36
C ASN A 431 6.76 -17.43 32.36
N ASN A 432 7.37 -18.41 31.68
CA ASN A 432 6.74 -19.35 30.74
C ASN A 432 6.07 -18.68 29.53
N TYR A 433 6.69 -17.64 28.99
CA TYR A 433 6.33 -17.08 27.69
C TYR A 433 7.17 -17.70 26.57
N THR A 434 6.54 -17.94 25.44
CA THR A 434 7.20 -18.19 24.15
C THR A 434 7.45 -16.85 23.46
N THR A 435 8.64 -16.62 22.91
CA THR A 435 8.94 -15.40 22.17
C THR A 435 9.15 -15.72 20.69
N ILE A 436 8.47 -14.96 19.82
CA ILE A 436 8.77 -14.88 18.39
C ILE A 436 9.51 -13.57 18.19
N LEU A 437 10.80 -13.66 17.87
CA LEU A 437 11.64 -12.50 17.53
C LEU A 437 11.70 -12.37 16.02
N ILE A 438 11.36 -11.19 15.50
CA ILE A 438 11.38 -10.87 14.08
C ILE A 438 11.91 -9.45 13.83
N ALA A 439 12.05 -9.09 12.56
CA ALA A 439 11.97 -7.70 12.11
C ALA A 439 10.82 -7.55 11.09
N ASP A 440 10.38 -6.33 10.86
CA ASP A 440 9.29 -6.02 9.92
C ASP A 440 9.79 -5.62 8.52
N HIS A 441 11.03 -5.15 8.42
CA HIS A 441 11.81 -4.90 7.19
C HIS A 441 13.29 -4.73 7.52
N GLY A 442 14.13 -4.63 6.49
CA GLY A 442 15.55 -4.32 6.65
C GLY A 442 15.79 -2.79 6.54
N ASN A 443 16.85 -2.33 7.22
CA ASN A 443 17.42 -0.98 7.16
C ASN A 443 18.89 -0.98 7.56
N CYS A 444 19.19 -1.21 8.86
CA CYS A 444 20.54 -1.04 9.41
C CYS A 444 21.53 -2.16 9.04
N GLU A 445 21.09 -3.23 8.40
CA GLU A 445 21.97 -4.24 7.80
C GLU A 445 22.65 -3.76 6.51
N THR A 446 22.23 -2.58 5.99
CA THR A 446 22.83 -1.95 4.81
C THR A 446 22.98 -0.45 5.05
N MET A 447 24.12 -0.02 5.55
CA MET A 447 24.40 1.38 5.89
C MET A 447 25.22 2.12 4.83
N ILE A 448 25.76 1.42 3.84
CA ILE A 448 26.64 1.96 2.81
C ILE A 448 26.17 1.51 1.43
N ASN A 449 25.96 2.45 0.52
CA ASN A 449 25.67 2.21 -0.89
C ASN A 449 26.89 1.67 -1.66
N LEU A 450 26.68 1.09 -2.84
CA LEU A 450 27.76 0.57 -3.70
C LEU A 450 28.78 1.64 -4.12
N ASP A 451 28.38 2.90 -4.14
CA ASP A 451 29.25 4.04 -4.44
C ASP A 451 29.98 4.60 -3.20
N GLY A 452 29.81 3.98 -2.05
CA GLY A 452 30.41 4.37 -0.77
C GLY A 452 29.68 5.49 -0.04
N THR A 453 28.55 5.98 -0.53
CA THR A 453 27.73 6.98 0.17
C THR A 453 26.89 6.33 1.27
N PRO A 454 26.47 7.06 2.33
CA PRO A 454 25.55 6.54 3.33
C PRO A 454 24.23 6.05 2.71
N HIS A 455 23.80 4.85 3.10
CA HIS A 455 22.48 4.33 2.79
C HIS A 455 21.52 4.69 3.94
N THR A 456 20.35 5.22 3.61
CA THR A 456 19.36 5.73 4.59
C THR A 456 17.95 5.21 4.35
N ALA A 457 17.77 4.32 3.38
CA ALA A 457 16.45 3.77 3.01
C ALA A 457 16.29 2.34 3.56
N HIS A 458 15.06 1.83 3.52
CA HIS A 458 14.82 0.42 3.76
C HIS A 458 15.43 -0.45 2.66
N THR A 459 15.51 -1.76 2.90
CA THR A 459 16.06 -2.72 1.94
C THR A 459 14.99 -3.76 1.56
N THR A 460 15.31 -4.55 0.53
CA THR A 460 14.54 -5.74 0.15
C THR A 460 15.16 -7.03 0.73
N ASN A 461 16.14 -6.91 1.61
CA ASN A 461 16.75 -8.06 2.25
C ASN A 461 15.74 -8.80 3.14
N PRO A 462 15.84 -10.13 3.26
CA PRO A 462 15.01 -10.88 4.19
C PRO A 462 15.33 -10.48 5.63
N VAL A 463 14.40 -10.77 6.53
CA VAL A 463 14.58 -10.54 7.97
C VAL A 463 14.56 -11.87 8.74
N PRO A 464 15.13 -11.94 9.94
CA PRO A 464 15.10 -13.15 10.74
C PRO A 464 13.72 -13.42 11.36
N VAL A 465 13.42 -14.68 11.61
CA VAL A 465 12.43 -15.15 12.55
C VAL A 465 13.04 -16.22 13.46
N ILE A 466 12.97 -16.03 14.77
CA ILE A 466 13.52 -16.96 15.77
C ILE A 466 12.40 -17.30 16.74
N LEU A 467 12.14 -18.60 16.93
CA LEU A 467 11.16 -19.11 17.88
C LEU A 467 11.88 -19.54 19.17
N ILE A 468 11.71 -18.76 20.23
CA ILE A 468 12.38 -18.96 21.51
C ILE A 468 11.37 -19.60 22.49
N ASP A 469 11.53 -20.90 22.70
CA ASP A 469 10.68 -21.70 23.55
C ASP A 469 11.48 -22.83 24.21
N ASN A 470 11.00 -23.33 25.33
CA ASN A 470 11.56 -24.52 25.99
C ASN A 470 11.30 -25.83 25.21
N GLU A 471 10.31 -25.82 24.29
CA GLU A 471 9.93 -26.97 23.45
C GLU A 471 10.38 -26.76 22.01
N LEU A 472 11.59 -26.85 21.64
CA LEU A 472 12.21 -26.57 20.35
C LEU A 472 11.42 -27.08 19.11
N LYS A 473 10.33 -26.42 18.76
CA LYS A 473 9.56 -26.73 17.54
C LYS A 473 10.25 -26.17 16.30
N GLN A 474 10.36 -26.96 15.25
CA GLN A 474 10.91 -26.50 13.99
C GLN A 474 9.99 -25.47 13.30
N ILE A 475 10.57 -24.48 12.66
CA ILE A 475 9.87 -23.49 11.85
C ILE A 475 10.40 -23.47 10.41
N LYS A 476 9.64 -22.86 9.51
CA LYS A 476 9.96 -22.70 8.08
C LYS A 476 10.05 -21.22 7.71
N ASP A 477 10.69 -20.93 6.57
CA ASP A 477 10.66 -19.61 5.95
C ASP A 477 9.22 -19.20 5.60
N GLY A 478 8.97 -17.87 5.60
CA GLY A 478 7.65 -17.35 5.30
C GLY A 478 7.64 -15.86 5.02
N ILE A 479 6.51 -15.24 5.37
CA ILE A 479 6.24 -13.81 5.22
C ILE A 479 5.63 -13.24 6.51
N LEU A 480 5.52 -11.93 6.61
CA LEU A 480 4.99 -11.29 7.82
C LEU A 480 3.55 -11.72 8.15
N GLY A 481 2.72 -11.98 7.14
CA GLY A 481 1.35 -12.45 7.33
C GLY A 481 1.24 -13.83 8.03
N ASP A 482 2.30 -14.63 8.02
CA ASP A 482 2.32 -15.95 8.69
C ASP A 482 2.44 -15.85 10.21
N ILE A 483 2.80 -14.68 10.75
CA ILE A 483 3.08 -14.51 12.18
C ILE A 483 1.81 -14.60 13.05
N ALA A 484 0.71 -13.94 12.65
CA ALA A 484 -0.54 -14.07 13.42
C ALA A 484 -1.07 -15.51 13.48
N PRO A 485 -1.15 -16.27 12.36
CA PRO A 485 -1.43 -17.71 12.40
C PRO A 485 -0.49 -18.51 13.32
N THR A 486 0.82 -18.19 13.32
CA THR A 486 1.82 -18.83 14.17
C THR A 486 1.55 -18.55 15.67
N ILE A 487 1.18 -17.32 16.01
CA ILE A 487 0.81 -16.93 17.38
C ILE A 487 -0.44 -17.68 17.83
N LEU A 488 -1.49 -17.73 16.99
CA LEU A 488 -2.72 -18.44 17.30
C LEU A 488 -2.48 -19.93 17.50
N ASP A 489 -1.65 -20.57 16.68
CA ASP A 489 -1.25 -21.97 16.80
C ASP A 489 -0.55 -22.24 18.14
N LEU A 490 0.42 -21.42 18.55
CA LEU A 490 1.09 -21.49 19.85
C LEU A 490 0.12 -21.33 21.01
N MET A 491 -0.88 -20.46 20.87
CA MET A 491 -1.89 -20.20 21.89
C MET A 491 -3.01 -21.26 21.91
N GLY A 492 -3.06 -22.17 20.93
CA GLY A 492 -4.12 -23.16 20.78
C GLY A 492 -5.48 -22.53 20.45
N ILE A 493 -5.47 -21.43 19.71
CA ILE A 493 -6.66 -20.71 19.23
C ILE A 493 -6.86 -21.03 17.75
N GLU A 494 -8.09 -21.32 17.36
CA GLU A 494 -8.43 -21.59 15.97
C GLU A 494 -8.23 -20.34 15.10
N GLN A 495 -7.58 -20.53 13.95
CA GLN A 495 -7.34 -19.46 12.98
C GLN A 495 -8.63 -19.12 12.24
N PRO A 496 -9.05 -17.84 12.18
CA PRO A 496 -10.23 -17.45 11.43
C PRO A 496 -10.00 -17.54 9.92
N GLU A 497 -11.08 -17.71 9.15
CA GLU A 497 -11.01 -17.82 7.67
C GLU A 497 -10.42 -16.58 6.99
N ALA A 498 -10.60 -15.41 7.58
CA ALA A 498 -10.04 -14.16 7.06
C ALA A 498 -8.50 -14.13 7.09
N MET A 499 -7.85 -14.90 7.96
CA MET A 499 -6.40 -15.10 7.96
C MET A 499 -6.02 -16.16 6.93
N THR A 500 -5.53 -15.73 5.77
CA THR A 500 -5.23 -16.63 4.64
C THR A 500 -3.82 -17.21 4.66
N GLN A 501 -2.95 -16.73 5.55
CA GLN A 501 -1.61 -17.25 5.69
C GLN A 501 -1.56 -18.42 6.67
N GLN A 502 -0.40 -19.06 6.84
CA GLN A 502 -0.28 -20.31 7.59
C GLN A 502 0.78 -20.22 8.67
N SER A 503 0.58 -20.94 9.77
CA SER A 503 1.59 -21.10 10.81
C SER A 503 2.95 -21.51 10.24
N LEU A 504 4.01 -20.88 10.73
CA LEU A 504 5.41 -21.23 10.40
C LEU A 504 5.87 -22.53 11.10
N ILE A 505 5.14 -23.00 12.11
CA ILE A 505 5.49 -24.21 12.84
C ILE A 505 5.35 -25.42 11.92
N LYS A 506 6.42 -26.23 11.84
CA LYS A 506 6.36 -27.51 11.12
C LYS A 506 5.63 -28.51 11.99
N ASN A 507 4.53 -29.08 11.50
CA ASN A 507 3.94 -30.26 12.11
C ASN A 507 4.93 -31.42 11.92
N GLU A 508 5.32 -32.08 13.02
CA GLU A 508 6.00 -33.36 12.94
C GLU A 508 5.04 -34.35 12.26
N LEU A 509 5.47 -34.89 11.10
CA LEU A 509 4.78 -35.96 10.40
C LEU A 509 4.97 -37.28 11.16
#